data_4cda27a574729190894ba1ec7031e7b4
#
_entry.id   4cda27a574729190894ba1ec7031e7b4
#
_cell.length_a   1.000
_cell.length_b   1.000
_cell.length_c   1.000
_cell.angle_alpha   90.00
_cell.angle_beta   90.00
_cell.angle_gamma   90.00
#
_symmetry.space_group_name_H-M   'P 1'
#
loop_
_entity.id
_entity.type
_entity.pdbx_description
1 polymer ?
#
loop_
_entity_poly.entity_id
_entity_poly.type
_entity_poly.pdbx_seq_one_letter_code
_entity_poly.pdbx_strand_id
1 'polypeptide(L)'
;MPSFKFVQQFLEPVKPTARKRGSKKAAGSNTVDLPASKLKNLHHFVRGTWQHGYAQAWTKVRKVYFPYNLKGSHWVAIEPDFVRHTATVYDSYIDYTKRSKLVTLLHPISDTLARVLFDMHFYDDSEVEEVKQKGLMMSMYTPFSVCSIADVPQQRDG
;
A
#
# COMPACT_ATOMS: atom_id res chain seq x y z
N MET A 1 0.98 21.28 1.75
CA MET A 1 0.68 19.88 2.08
C MET A 1 1.25 19.00 1.01
N PRO A 2 2.07 17.97 1.31
CA PRO A 2 2.43 16.99 0.31
C PRO A 2 1.12 16.38 -0.20
N SER A 3 0.89 16.47 -1.49
CA SER A 3 -0.39 16.07 -2.03
C SER A 3 -0.53 14.57 -1.81
N PHE A 4 -1.61 14.14 -1.19
CA PHE A 4 -1.98 12.73 -1.01
C PHE A 4 -1.94 11.93 -2.32
N LYS A 5 -2.01 12.57 -3.48
CA LYS A 5 -1.76 11.99 -4.81
C LYS A 5 -0.40 11.31 -4.92
N PHE A 6 0.56 11.71 -4.09
CA PHE A 6 1.92 11.22 -4.17
C PHE A 6 2.04 9.76 -3.71
N VAL A 7 1.50 9.41 -2.53
CA VAL A 7 1.54 8.02 -2.04
C VAL A 7 0.78 7.10 -2.98
N GLN A 8 -0.36 7.55 -3.50
CA GLN A 8 -1.16 6.81 -4.46
C GLN A 8 -0.38 6.49 -5.74
N GLN A 9 0.40 7.45 -6.28
CA GLN A 9 1.21 7.21 -7.49
C GLN A 9 2.24 6.10 -7.34
N PHE A 10 2.70 5.81 -6.11
CA PHE A 10 3.65 4.74 -5.86
C PHE A 10 3.02 3.37 -5.72
N LEU A 11 1.78 3.32 -5.29
CA LEU A 11 1.06 2.09 -5.02
C LEU A 11 0.18 1.63 -6.20
N GLU A 12 -0.02 2.51 -7.20
CA GLU A 12 -0.74 2.11 -8.41
C GLU A 12 0.15 1.22 -9.32
N PRO A 13 -0.36 0.08 -9.76
CA PRO A 13 0.33 -0.72 -10.75
C PRO A 13 0.55 0.09 -12.03
N VAL A 14 1.76 0.04 -12.57
CA VAL A 14 2.07 0.66 -13.87
C VAL A 14 1.16 0.03 -14.92
N LYS A 15 0.34 0.84 -15.59
CA LYS A 15 -0.44 0.35 -16.73
C LYS A 15 0.51 -0.29 -17.73
N PRO A 16 0.26 -1.53 -18.18
CA PRO A 16 1.12 -2.17 -19.17
C PRO A 16 1.12 -1.31 -20.42
N THR A 17 2.25 -0.72 -20.76
CA THR A 17 2.47 -0.13 -22.08
C THR A 17 2.30 -1.23 -23.11
N ALA A 18 1.47 -1.01 -24.13
CA ALA A 18 1.18 -1.96 -25.19
C ALA A 18 2.49 -2.51 -25.77
N ARG A 19 2.81 -3.75 -25.43
CA ARG A 19 4.01 -4.43 -25.90
C ARG A 19 3.79 -4.82 -27.36
N LYS A 20 4.67 -4.37 -28.24
CA LYS A 20 4.82 -4.91 -29.59
C LYS A 20 5.00 -6.44 -29.51
N ARG A 21 4.23 -7.17 -30.32
CA ARG A 21 4.31 -8.64 -30.46
C ARG A 21 5.75 -9.08 -30.71
N GLY A 22 6.27 -9.93 -29.84
CA GLY A 22 7.54 -10.60 -30.09
C GLY A 22 7.98 -11.44 -28.89
N SER A 23 7.92 -12.76 -29.06
CA SER A 23 8.49 -13.88 -28.28
C SER A 23 7.74 -14.33 -27.01
N LYS A 24 7.32 -15.61 -27.10
CA LYS A 24 6.91 -16.47 -25.99
C LYS A 24 8.03 -16.55 -24.96
N LYS A 25 7.75 -16.14 -23.71
CA LYS A 25 8.54 -16.53 -22.56
C LYS A 25 7.61 -16.90 -21.40
N ALA A 26 8.06 -17.93 -20.67
CA ALA A 26 7.39 -18.69 -19.63
C ALA A 26 6.56 -17.86 -18.62
N ALA A 27 5.56 -18.51 -18.03
CA ALA A 27 4.77 -18.04 -16.90
C ALA A 27 5.69 -17.59 -15.76
N GLY A 28 5.93 -16.28 -15.69
CA GLY A 28 6.68 -15.62 -14.64
C GLY A 28 5.72 -14.77 -13.85
N SER A 29 5.83 -14.80 -12.53
CA SER A 29 5.09 -14.05 -11.54
C SER A 29 4.73 -12.65 -12.02
N ASN A 30 3.47 -12.22 -11.81
CA ASN A 30 3.01 -10.85 -12.03
C ASN A 30 3.66 -9.91 -11.00
N THR A 31 4.98 -9.75 -11.08
CA THR A 31 5.70 -8.75 -10.29
C THR A 31 5.41 -7.39 -10.91
N VAL A 32 4.73 -6.54 -10.18
CA VAL A 32 4.60 -5.13 -10.55
C VAL A 32 5.95 -4.47 -10.29
N ASP A 33 6.77 -4.37 -11.33
CA ASP A 33 8.03 -3.62 -11.25
C ASP A 33 7.70 -2.12 -11.14
N LEU A 34 7.85 -1.58 -9.94
CA LEU A 34 7.81 -0.14 -9.75
C LEU A 34 9.03 0.51 -10.41
N PRO A 35 8.87 1.61 -11.17
CA PRO A 35 10.00 2.36 -11.68
C PRO A 35 10.94 2.78 -10.53
N ALA A 36 12.25 2.72 -10.74
CA ALA A 36 13.27 3.01 -9.72
C ALA A 36 13.08 4.40 -9.06
N SER A 37 12.59 5.40 -9.81
CA SER A 37 12.26 6.73 -9.28
C SER A 37 11.11 6.69 -8.26
N LYS A 38 10.07 5.89 -8.52
CA LYS A 38 8.94 5.72 -7.59
C LYS A 38 9.39 4.99 -6.33
N LEU A 39 10.19 3.95 -6.48
CA LEU A 39 10.75 3.20 -5.36
C LEU A 39 11.60 4.09 -4.44
N LYS A 40 12.48 4.93 -5.02
CA LYS A 40 13.29 5.89 -4.26
C LYS A 40 12.44 6.83 -3.42
N ASN A 41 11.34 7.33 -3.96
CA ASN A 41 10.46 8.24 -3.25
C ASN A 41 9.69 7.53 -2.12
N LEU A 42 9.24 6.30 -2.32
CA LEU A 42 8.62 5.51 -1.26
C LEU A 42 9.61 5.26 -0.11
N HIS A 43 10.89 5.02 -0.41
CA HIS A 43 11.95 4.94 0.59
C HIS A 43 12.04 6.20 1.44
N HIS A 44 11.95 7.38 0.84
CA HIS A 44 11.97 8.64 1.58
C HIS A 44 10.75 8.78 2.52
N PHE A 45 9.57 8.32 2.10
CA PHE A 45 8.39 8.30 2.96
C PHE A 45 8.56 7.35 4.14
N VAL A 46 8.93 6.11 3.87
CA VAL A 46 9.12 5.10 4.90
C VAL A 46 10.17 5.54 5.93
N ARG A 47 11.24 6.20 5.48
CA ARG A 47 12.30 6.71 6.34
C ARG A 47 12.01 8.08 6.96
N GLY A 48 10.91 8.74 6.61
CA GLY A 48 10.58 10.09 7.09
C GLY A 48 11.56 11.17 6.62
N THR A 49 12.31 10.93 5.54
CA THR A 49 13.30 11.86 4.98
C THR A 49 12.76 12.75 3.87
N TRP A 50 11.42 12.84 3.74
CA TRP A 50 10.78 13.70 2.75
C TRP A 50 10.97 15.18 3.07
N GLN A 51 11.12 16.01 2.05
CA GLN A 51 11.59 17.42 2.10
C GLN A 51 10.80 18.39 3.01
N HIS A 52 9.69 17.99 3.59
CA HIS A 52 8.79 18.88 4.31
C HIS A 52 8.73 18.67 5.82
N GLY A 53 9.79 18.17 6.45
CA GLY A 53 10.06 18.29 7.90
C GLY A 53 9.05 17.70 8.92
N TYR A 54 7.86 17.32 8.52
CA TYR A 54 6.81 16.75 9.39
C TYR A 54 6.45 15.30 9.06
N ALA A 55 7.20 14.68 8.18
CA ALA A 55 7.04 13.26 7.89
C ALA A 55 7.73 12.44 8.98
N GLN A 56 6.95 11.78 9.81
CA GLN A 56 7.49 10.81 10.74
C GLN A 56 7.87 9.53 9.99
N ALA A 57 9.04 8.95 10.31
CA ALA A 57 9.45 7.67 9.76
C ALA A 57 8.43 6.57 10.12
N TRP A 58 8.10 5.73 9.16
CA TRP A 58 7.17 4.61 9.39
C TRP A 58 7.76 3.57 10.35
N THR A 59 9.09 3.51 10.45
CA THR A 59 9.78 2.65 11.43
C THR A 59 9.48 3.01 12.88
N LYS A 60 8.92 4.19 13.15
CA LYS A 60 8.54 4.67 14.49
C LYS A 60 7.08 4.45 14.84
N VAL A 61 6.29 3.92 13.92
CA VAL A 61 4.85 3.78 14.11
C VAL A 61 4.39 2.35 13.81
N ARG A 62 3.31 1.95 14.47
CA ARG A 62 2.67 0.67 14.24
C ARG A 62 1.76 0.67 13.01
N LYS A 63 1.19 1.83 12.69
CA LYS A 63 0.20 2.01 11.64
C LYS A 63 0.44 3.31 10.89
N VAL A 64 0.08 3.32 9.63
CA VAL A 64 0.00 4.53 8.81
C VAL A 64 -1.36 4.65 8.18
N TYR A 65 -1.73 5.86 7.78
CA TYR A 65 -3.00 6.13 7.09
C TYR A 65 -2.70 6.88 5.81
N PHE A 66 -3.29 6.46 4.71
CA PHE A 66 -3.23 7.20 3.47
C PHE A 66 -4.52 7.09 2.66
N PRO A 67 -4.92 8.15 1.94
CA PRO A 67 -6.04 8.11 1.04
C PRO A 67 -5.66 7.36 -0.24
N TYR A 68 -6.59 6.59 -0.75
CA TYR A 68 -6.46 5.87 -2.00
C TYR A 68 -7.68 6.11 -2.88
N ASN A 69 -7.45 6.40 -4.17
CA ASN A 69 -8.51 6.60 -5.13
C ASN A 69 -8.82 5.30 -5.88
N LEU A 70 -9.99 4.74 -5.64
CA LEU A 70 -10.48 3.57 -6.35
C LEU A 70 -10.89 3.96 -7.78
N LYS A 71 -10.16 3.46 -8.78
CA LYS A 71 -10.47 3.63 -10.20
C LYS A 71 -10.63 5.09 -10.68
N GLY A 72 -10.04 6.05 -9.99
CA GLY A 72 -10.10 7.45 -10.38
C GLY A 72 -11.38 8.21 -9.98
N SER A 73 -12.32 7.56 -9.30
CA SER A 73 -13.65 8.13 -9.02
C SER A 73 -14.07 8.12 -7.55
N HIS A 74 -13.49 7.25 -6.73
CA HIS A 74 -13.89 7.10 -5.34
C HIS A 74 -12.69 7.03 -4.40
N TRP A 75 -12.74 7.80 -3.31
CA TRP A 75 -11.67 7.87 -2.32
C TRP A 75 -12.01 7.01 -1.10
N VAL A 76 -11.04 6.21 -0.68
CA VAL A 76 -11.06 5.46 0.58
C VAL A 76 -9.83 5.79 1.38
N ALA A 77 -9.86 5.59 2.69
CA ALA A 77 -8.66 5.60 3.50
C ALA A 77 -8.18 4.15 3.71
N ILE A 78 -6.87 3.94 3.64
CA ILE A 78 -6.25 2.64 3.90
C ILE A 78 -5.34 2.78 5.10
N GLU A 79 -5.46 1.82 6.05
CA GLU A 79 -4.64 1.71 7.24
C GLU A 79 -3.87 0.39 7.22
N PRO A 80 -2.61 0.34 6.79
CA PRO A 80 -1.73 -0.78 7.09
C PRO A 80 -1.38 -0.83 8.59
N ASP A 81 -1.63 -1.97 9.23
CA ASP A 81 -1.14 -2.33 10.56
C ASP A 81 0.03 -3.30 10.38
N PHE A 82 1.23 -2.85 10.70
CA PHE A 82 2.46 -3.61 10.47
C PHE A 82 2.61 -4.81 11.42
N VAL A 83 2.01 -4.75 12.60
CA VAL A 83 2.00 -5.86 13.57
C VAL A 83 1.02 -6.94 13.16
N ARG A 84 -0.22 -6.55 12.85
CA ARG A 84 -1.26 -7.48 12.41
C ARG A 84 -1.10 -7.95 10.97
N HIS A 85 -0.30 -7.23 10.20
CA HIS A 85 -0.12 -7.45 8.77
C HIS A 85 -1.45 -7.38 8.00
N THR A 86 -2.26 -6.39 8.35
CA THR A 86 -3.58 -6.15 7.76
C THR A 86 -3.63 -4.76 7.16
N ALA A 87 -4.36 -4.59 6.06
CA ALA A 87 -4.70 -3.31 5.47
C ALA A 87 -6.21 -3.08 5.65
N THR A 88 -6.57 -2.23 6.60
CA THR A 88 -7.97 -1.89 6.87
C THR A 88 -8.41 -0.78 5.93
N VAL A 89 -9.58 -0.96 5.33
CA VAL A 89 -10.17 -0.01 4.40
C VAL A 89 -11.36 0.68 5.06
N TYR A 90 -11.31 2.00 5.06
CA TYR A 90 -12.37 2.88 5.53
C TYR A 90 -13.05 3.51 4.31
N ASP A 91 -14.24 3.03 4.01
CA ASP A 91 -15.05 3.47 2.87
C ASP A 91 -16.26 4.25 3.37
N SER A 92 -16.31 5.55 3.09
CA SER A 92 -17.44 6.40 3.47
C SER A 92 -18.65 6.28 2.53
N TYR A 93 -18.54 5.49 1.45
CA TYR A 93 -19.63 5.24 0.52
C TYR A 93 -19.73 3.74 0.20
N ILE A 94 -20.22 2.99 1.19
CA ILE A 94 -20.18 1.52 1.22
C ILE A 94 -20.92 0.87 0.03
N ASP A 95 -21.92 1.53 -0.53
CA ASP A 95 -22.68 1.03 -1.67
C ASP A 95 -21.96 1.21 -3.01
N TYR A 96 -20.91 2.03 -3.05
CA TYR A 96 -20.17 2.29 -4.28
C TYR A 96 -19.39 1.06 -4.77
N THR A 97 -18.77 0.33 -3.85
CA THR A 97 -18.00 -0.86 -4.21
C THR A 97 -18.36 -2.04 -3.32
N LYS A 98 -18.87 -3.10 -3.92
CA LYS A 98 -19.16 -4.33 -3.17
C LYS A 98 -17.90 -4.82 -2.44
N ARG A 99 -18.02 -5.21 -1.17
CA ARG A 99 -16.93 -5.65 -0.30
C ARG A 99 -16.05 -6.73 -0.94
N SER A 100 -16.64 -7.68 -1.66
CA SER A 100 -15.90 -8.73 -2.39
C SER A 100 -15.02 -8.18 -3.51
N LYS A 101 -15.45 -7.10 -4.18
CA LYS A 101 -14.66 -6.42 -5.20
C LYS A 101 -13.55 -5.54 -4.61
N LEU A 102 -13.79 -4.98 -3.43
CA LEU A 102 -12.82 -4.11 -2.76
C LEU A 102 -11.50 -4.85 -2.50
N VAL A 103 -11.56 -6.08 -1.99
CA VAL A 103 -10.39 -6.94 -1.76
C VAL A 103 -9.61 -7.15 -3.06
N THR A 104 -10.31 -7.50 -4.15
CA THR A 104 -9.67 -7.71 -5.47
C THR A 104 -9.01 -6.43 -6.00
N LEU A 105 -9.66 -5.27 -5.82
CA LEU A 105 -9.13 -3.99 -6.28
C LEU A 105 -7.91 -3.52 -5.49
N LEU A 106 -7.82 -3.90 -4.21
CA LEU A 106 -6.75 -3.48 -3.32
C LEU A 106 -5.61 -4.50 -3.22
N HIS A 107 -5.80 -5.71 -3.74
CA HIS A 107 -4.76 -6.75 -3.73
C HIS A 107 -3.42 -6.27 -4.33
N PRO A 108 -3.38 -5.57 -5.49
CA PRO A 108 -2.11 -5.09 -6.04
C PRO A 108 -1.36 -4.14 -5.10
N ILE A 109 -2.08 -3.34 -4.31
CA ILE A 109 -1.48 -2.42 -3.34
C ILE A 109 -0.97 -3.18 -2.13
N SER A 110 -1.76 -4.10 -1.61
CA SER A 110 -1.38 -4.91 -0.44
C SER A 110 -0.13 -5.75 -0.72
N ASP A 111 -0.01 -6.29 -1.93
CA ASP A 111 1.15 -7.04 -2.39
C ASP A 111 2.38 -6.15 -2.59
N THR A 112 2.22 -5.06 -3.35
CA THR A 112 3.32 -4.13 -3.65
C THR A 112 3.89 -3.51 -2.39
N LEU A 113 3.03 -3.05 -1.48
CA LEU A 113 3.45 -2.44 -0.22
C LEU A 113 4.22 -3.44 0.64
N ALA A 114 3.69 -4.65 0.81
CA ALA A 114 4.34 -5.69 1.61
C ALA A 114 5.73 -6.04 1.07
N ARG A 115 5.84 -6.20 -0.25
CA ARG A 115 7.12 -6.51 -0.90
C ARG A 115 8.13 -5.39 -0.72
N VAL A 116 7.73 -4.13 -0.97
CA VAL A 116 8.64 -2.99 -0.84
C VAL A 116 9.13 -2.84 0.59
N LEU A 117 8.25 -2.97 1.58
CA LEU A 117 8.64 -2.91 2.99
C LEU A 117 9.61 -4.03 3.37
N PHE A 118 9.39 -5.23 2.84
CA PHE A 118 10.29 -6.36 3.06
C PHE A 118 11.66 -6.13 2.43
N ASP A 119 11.69 -5.72 1.14
CA ASP A 119 12.94 -5.46 0.40
C ASP A 119 13.75 -4.30 0.99
N MET A 120 13.08 -3.38 1.69
CA MET A 120 13.72 -2.26 2.40
C MET A 120 14.25 -2.61 3.79
N HIS A 121 14.12 -3.83 4.26
CA HIS A 121 14.41 -4.21 5.64
C HIS A 121 13.63 -3.40 6.68
N PHE A 122 12.43 -2.96 6.32
CA PHE A 122 11.59 -2.10 7.19
C PHE A 122 11.36 -2.69 8.56
N TYR A 123 11.11 -3.99 8.63
CA TYR A 123 10.86 -4.70 9.88
C TYR A 123 12.07 -4.76 10.77
N ASP A 124 13.26 -4.95 10.19
CA ASP A 124 14.54 -4.98 10.93
C ASP A 124 14.88 -3.60 11.48
N ASP A 125 14.60 -2.55 10.70
CA ASP A 125 14.86 -1.15 11.03
C ASP A 125 13.79 -0.54 11.96
N SER A 126 12.67 -1.25 12.23
CA SER A 126 11.58 -0.71 13.05
C SER A 126 12.04 -0.44 14.49
N GLU A 127 11.64 0.71 15.03
CA GLU A 127 11.80 1.06 16.45
C GLU A 127 10.64 0.50 17.31
N VAL A 128 9.59 -0.05 16.67
CA VAL A 128 8.44 -0.68 17.34
C VAL A 128 8.72 -2.17 17.49
N GLU A 129 8.88 -2.63 18.73
CA GLU A 129 9.29 -4.01 19.02
C GLU A 129 8.36 -5.07 18.44
N GLU A 130 7.04 -4.85 18.51
CA GLU A 130 6.07 -5.79 17.97
C GLU A 130 6.15 -5.89 16.42
N VAL A 131 6.57 -4.81 15.74
CA VAL A 131 6.81 -4.81 14.30
C VAL A 131 8.08 -5.60 13.97
N LYS A 132 9.16 -5.43 14.74
CA LYS A 132 10.36 -6.25 14.64
C LYS A 132 10.06 -7.74 14.80
N GLN A 133 9.34 -8.10 15.85
CA GLN A 133 8.95 -9.48 16.11
C GLN A 133 8.14 -10.07 14.96
N LYS A 134 7.25 -9.26 14.34
CA LYS A 134 6.53 -9.68 13.15
C LYS A 134 7.48 -9.99 11.99
N GLY A 135 8.51 -9.18 11.78
CA GLY A 135 9.53 -9.39 10.75
C GLY A 135 10.29 -10.71 10.95
N LEU A 136 10.69 -11.01 12.18
CA LEU A 136 11.39 -12.25 12.50
C LEU A 136 10.57 -13.52 12.21
N MET A 137 9.25 -13.41 12.21
CA MET A 137 8.35 -14.52 11.87
C MET A 137 8.13 -14.69 10.36
N MET A 138 8.61 -13.75 9.54
CA MET A 138 8.42 -13.76 8.10
C MET A 138 9.71 -14.22 7.40
N SER A 139 9.68 -15.41 6.79
CA SER A 139 10.80 -15.89 5.95
C SER A 139 10.81 -15.25 4.56
N MET A 140 9.66 -14.72 4.13
CA MET A 140 9.48 -14.00 2.86
C MET A 140 8.35 -12.99 3.03
N TYR A 141 8.27 -12.01 2.13
CA TYR A 141 7.13 -11.12 2.16
C TYR A 141 5.82 -11.87 1.87
N THR A 142 4.76 -11.42 2.52
CA THR A 142 3.39 -11.84 2.24
C THR A 142 2.51 -10.61 2.05
N PRO A 143 1.52 -10.62 1.14
CA PRO A 143 0.60 -9.50 1.00
C PRO A 143 -0.12 -9.19 2.31
N PHE A 144 -0.45 -7.92 2.55
CA PHE A 144 -1.32 -7.54 3.65
C PHE A 144 -2.72 -8.16 3.45
N SER A 145 -3.29 -8.71 4.51
CA SER A 145 -4.70 -9.12 4.49
C SER A 145 -5.60 -7.89 4.43
N VAL A 146 -6.42 -7.78 3.39
CA VAL A 146 -7.34 -6.65 3.22
C VAL A 146 -8.63 -6.91 3.98
N CYS A 147 -9.01 -5.98 4.85
CA CYS A 147 -10.29 -5.99 5.54
C CYS A 147 -10.98 -4.63 5.44
N SER A 148 -12.32 -4.61 5.45
CA SER A 148 -13.08 -3.37 5.46
C SER A 148 -13.91 -3.26 6.72
N ILE A 149 -14.05 -2.05 7.24
CA ILE A 149 -14.88 -1.73 8.40
C ILE A 149 -16.21 -1.19 7.89
N ALA A 150 -17.31 -1.71 8.46
CA ALA A 150 -18.67 -1.27 8.12
C ALA A 150 -19.08 -0.02 8.92
N ASP A 151 -18.51 0.16 10.11
CA ASP A 151 -18.82 1.30 11.01
C ASP A 151 -17.94 2.52 10.68
N VAL A 152 -18.16 3.07 9.51
CA VAL A 152 -17.53 4.31 9.04
C VAL A 152 -18.62 5.34 8.78
N PRO A 153 -18.44 6.62 9.18
CA PRO A 153 -19.37 7.67 8.82
C PRO A 153 -19.63 7.70 7.32
N GLN A 154 -20.89 7.57 6.93
CA GLN A 154 -21.25 7.49 5.53
C GLN A 154 -21.49 8.89 4.95
N GLN A 155 -21.02 9.10 3.72
CA GLN A 155 -21.40 10.26 2.94
C GLN A 155 -22.91 10.20 2.68
N ARG A 156 -23.59 11.30 2.98
CA ARG A 156 -24.98 11.49 2.52
C ARG A 156 -24.91 11.96 1.09
N ASP A 157 -25.74 11.38 0.24
CA ASP A 157 -25.91 11.90 -1.12
C ASP A 157 -26.26 13.38 -1.03
N GLY A 158 -25.38 14.22 -1.64
CA GLY A 158 -25.58 15.64 -1.73
C GLY A 158 -26.52 16.01 -2.87
#